data_3b45cd2f0b487a78ce2a82432afaff28
#
_entry.id   3b45cd2f0b487a78ce2a82432afaff28
#
_cell.length_a   1.000
_cell.length_b   1.000
_cell.length_c   1.000
_cell.angle_alpha   90.00
_cell.angle_beta   90.00
_cell.angle_gamma   90.00
#
_symmetry.space_group_name_H-M   'P 1'
#
loop_
_entity.id
_entity.type
_entity.pdbx_description
1 polymer ?
#
loop_
_entity_poly.entity_id
_entity_poly.type
_entity_poly.pdbx_seq_one_letter_code
_entity_poly.pdbx_strand_id
1 'polypeptide(L)' 'MASLVEELLIGMQKEEACYARLLELSDAKRAAIIAGAVAELEAVTASEEKISSDLRNLENKRVSILRDMAVV' A
#
# COMPACT_ATOMS: atom_id res chain seq x y z
N MET A 1 -3.35 -7.01 -24.37
CA MET A 1 -2.90 -7.49 -23.05
C MET A 1 -1.64 -6.73 -22.62
N ALA A 2 -1.52 -6.42 -21.34
CA ALA A 2 -0.35 -5.75 -20.83
C ALA A 2 0.85 -6.72 -20.83
N SER A 3 2.04 -6.23 -21.17
CA SER A 3 3.28 -6.99 -21.05
C SER A 3 3.65 -7.14 -19.57
N LEU A 4 4.57 -8.06 -19.25
CA LEU A 4 5.08 -8.21 -17.89
C LEU A 4 5.73 -6.93 -17.38
N VAL A 5 6.43 -6.20 -18.25
CA VAL A 5 7.04 -4.91 -17.89
C VAL A 5 5.97 -3.88 -17.55
N GLU A 6 4.92 -3.79 -18.36
CA GLU A 6 3.81 -2.86 -18.10
C GLU A 6 3.10 -3.21 -16.79
N GLU A 7 2.85 -4.49 -16.53
CA GLU A 7 2.24 -4.94 -15.28
C GLU A 7 3.12 -4.59 -14.08
N LEU A 8 4.43 -4.75 -14.22
CA LEU A 8 5.39 -4.40 -13.17
C LEU A 8 5.34 -2.90 -12.87
N LEU A 9 5.35 -2.06 -13.89
CA LEU A 9 5.31 -0.60 -13.74
C LEU A 9 4.00 -0.15 -13.08
N ILE A 10 2.87 -0.72 -13.49
CA ILE A 10 1.58 -0.42 -12.89
C ILE A 10 1.57 -0.82 -11.40
N GLY A 11 2.10 -2.00 -11.09
CA GLY A 11 2.21 -2.47 -9.72
C GLY A 11 3.07 -1.56 -8.85
N MET A 12 4.20 -1.10 -9.38
CA MET A 12 5.10 -0.18 -8.68
C MET A 12 4.43 1.17 -8.43
N GLN A 13 3.67 1.68 -9.38
CA GLN A 13 2.90 2.92 -9.20
C GLN A 13 1.84 2.78 -8.10
N LYS A 14 1.18 1.62 -8.04
CA LYS A 14 0.19 1.34 -6.99
C LYS A 14 0.85 1.22 -5.62
N GLU A 15 2.03 0.59 -5.54
CA GLU A 15 2.81 0.50 -4.30
C GLU A 15 3.19 1.90 -3.82
N GLU A 16 3.64 2.76 -4.71
CA GLU A 16 4.00 4.14 -4.38
C GLU A 16 2.79 4.91 -3.84
N ALA A 17 1.63 4.75 -4.46
CA ALA A 17 0.39 5.37 -3.98
C ALA A 17 0.00 4.86 -2.58
N CYS A 18 0.21 3.56 -2.29
CA CYS A 18 -0.04 2.99 -0.97
C CYS A 18 0.89 3.61 0.07
N TYR A 19 2.17 3.77 -0.23
CA TYR A 19 3.12 4.42 0.69
C TYR A 19 2.74 5.86 0.97
N ALA A 20 2.36 6.61 -0.06
CA ALA A 20 1.92 8.00 0.11
C ALA A 20 0.69 8.07 1.02
N ARG A 21 -0.25 7.15 0.85
CA ARG A 21 -1.45 7.09 1.69
C ARG A 21 -1.12 6.72 3.13
N LEU A 22 -0.17 5.80 3.35
CA LEU A 22 0.28 5.43 4.70
C LEU A 22 0.92 6.62 5.42
N LEU A 23 1.66 7.47 4.72
CA LEU A 23 2.23 8.70 5.31
C LEU A 23 1.12 9.66 5.75
N GLU A 24 0.09 9.86 4.91
CA GLU A 24 -1.06 10.69 5.27
C GLU A 24 -1.78 10.13 6.50
N LEU A 25 -1.97 8.82 6.55
CA LEU A 25 -2.63 8.16 7.68
C LEU A 25 -1.79 8.24 8.95
N SER A 26 -0.46 8.21 8.83
CA SER A 26 0.45 8.40 9.96
C SER A 26 0.26 9.78 10.61
N ASP A 27 0.14 10.81 9.79
CA ASP A 27 -0.11 12.17 10.27
C ASP A 27 -1.50 12.29 10.90
N ALA A 28 -2.51 11.69 10.29
CA ALA A 28 -3.87 11.65 10.85
C ALA A 28 -3.91 10.91 12.18
N LYS A 29 -3.17 9.82 12.30
CA LYS A 29 -3.06 9.04 13.53
C LYS A 29 -2.46 9.88 14.67
N ARG A 30 -1.39 10.59 14.37
CA ARG A 30 -0.74 11.48 15.33
C ARG A 30 -1.71 12.56 15.82
N ALA A 31 -2.43 13.19 14.90
CA ALA A 31 -3.41 14.20 15.24
C ALA A 31 -4.54 13.64 16.12
N ALA A 32 -5.02 12.45 15.81
CA ALA A 32 -6.08 11.77 16.59
C ALA A 32 -5.60 11.43 18.01
N ILE A 33 -4.35 10.99 18.16
CA ILE A 33 -3.76 10.68 19.48
C ILE A 33 -3.67 11.95 20.31
N ILE A 34 -3.15 13.03 19.73
CA ILE A 34 -2.99 14.32 20.43
C ILE A 34 -4.36 14.87 20.87
N ALA A 35 -5.37 14.74 20.01
CA ALA A 35 -6.72 15.22 20.30
C ALA A 35 -7.51 14.28 21.23
N GLY A 36 -7.03 13.08 21.49
CA GLY A 36 -7.76 12.06 22.25
C GLY A 36 -9.01 11.56 21.53
N ALA A 37 -9.03 11.63 20.19
CA ALA A 37 -10.18 11.26 19.37
C ALA A 37 -10.17 9.76 19.08
N VAL A 38 -10.71 8.95 19.98
CA VAL A 38 -10.66 7.49 19.92
C VAL A 38 -11.32 6.93 18.64
N ALA A 39 -12.49 7.45 18.28
CA ALA A 39 -13.21 6.99 17.08
C ALA A 39 -12.41 7.26 15.80
N GLU A 40 -11.76 8.42 15.72
CA GLU A 40 -10.90 8.76 14.58
C GLU A 40 -9.67 7.87 14.54
N LEU A 41 -9.08 7.58 15.70
CA LEU A 41 -7.92 6.70 15.82
C LEU A 41 -8.26 5.29 15.33
N GLU A 42 -9.42 4.77 15.72
CA GLU A 42 -9.89 3.46 15.26
C GLU A 42 -10.10 3.43 13.75
N ALA A 43 -10.69 4.49 13.18
CA ALA A 43 -10.90 4.61 11.74
C ALA A 43 -9.58 4.66 10.98
N VAL A 44 -8.60 5.41 11.46
CA VAL A 44 -7.26 5.50 10.86
C VAL A 44 -6.57 4.15 10.92
N THR A 45 -6.63 3.45 12.04
CA THR A 45 -6.01 2.14 12.22
C THR A 45 -6.60 1.12 11.23
N ALA A 46 -7.93 1.12 11.07
CA ALA A 46 -8.59 0.24 10.09
C ALA A 46 -8.13 0.55 8.66
N SER A 47 -7.97 1.82 8.32
CA SER A 47 -7.48 2.24 7.00
C SER A 47 -6.03 1.80 6.79
N GLU A 48 -5.16 1.93 7.81
CA GLU A 48 -3.78 1.47 7.76
C GLU A 48 -3.69 -0.04 7.50
N GLU A 49 -4.52 -0.81 8.18
CA GLU A 49 -4.56 -2.28 8.02
C GLU A 49 -4.96 -2.67 6.59
N LYS A 50 -5.96 -2.00 6.03
CA LYS A 50 -6.40 -2.26 4.67
C LYS A 50 -5.31 -1.96 3.66
N ILE A 51 -4.67 -0.80 3.78
CA ILE A 51 -3.62 -0.39 2.86
C ILE A 51 -2.39 -1.28 3.00
N SER A 52 -2.03 -1.69 4.21
CA SER A 52 -0.93 -2.62 4.45
C SER A 52 -1.20 -3.97 3.79
N SER A 53 -2.44 -4.45 3.84
CA SER A 53 -2.84 -5.68 3.15
C SER A 53 -2.76 -5.52 1.63
N ASP A 54 -3.25 -4.41 1.08
CA ASP A 54 -3.17 -4.12 -0.35
C ASP A 54 -1.71 -4.05 -0.80
N LEU A 55 -0.86 -3.40 -0.02
CA LEU A 55 0.56 -3.28 -0.30
C LEU A 55 1.25 -4.65 -0.33
N ARG A 56 0.94 -5.51 0.62
CA ARG A 56 1.48 -6.88 0.66
C ARG A 56 1.09 -7.66 -0.59
N ASN A 57 -0.17 -7.53 -1.02
CA ASN A 57 -0.64 -8.20 -2.24
C ASN A 57 0.09 -7.67 -3.48
N LEU A 58 0.33 -6.37 -3.55
CA LEU A 58 1.10 -5.75 -4.64
C LEU A 58 2.55 -6.21 -4.64
N GLU A 59 3.18 -6.31 -3.48
CA GLU A 59 4.55 -6.80 -3.34
C GLU A 59 4.66 -8.25 -3.80
N ASN A 60 3.70 -9.10 -3.40
CA ASN A 60 3.67 -10.50 -3.81
C ASN A 60 3.51 -10.61 -5.33
N LYS A 61 2.66 -9.79 -5.93
CA LYS A 61 2.47 -9.77 -7.37
C LYS A 61 3.75 -9.32 -8.09
N ARG A 62 4.44 -8.32 -7.56
CA ARG A 62 5.71 -7.83 -8.11
C ARG A 62 6.76 -8.94 -8.12
N VAL A 63 6.89 -9.66 -7.02
CA VAL A 63 7.82 -10.80 -6.90
C VAL A 63 7.48 -11.88 -7.93
N SER A 64 6.20 -12.18 -8.10
CA SER A 64 5.73 -13.17 -9.07
C SER A 64 6.07 -12.75 -10.51
N ILE A 65 5.85 -11.48 -10.85
CA ILE A 65 6.17 -10.94 -12.18
C ILE A 65 7.67 -11.02 -12.44
N LEU A 66 8.49 -10.62 -11.48
CA LEU A 66 9.95 -10.67 -11.61
C LEU A 66 10.44 -12.10 -11.79
N ARG A 67 9.85 -13.05 -11.09
CA ARG A 67 10.16 -14.47 -11.25
C ARG A 67 9.83 -14.95 -12.66
N ASP A 68 8.66 -14.59 -13.17
CA ASP A 68 8.22 -14.96 -14.51
C ASP A 68 9.14 -14.36 -15.59
N MET A 69 9.60 -13.13 -15.38
CA MET A 69 10.57 -12.49 -16.27
C MET A 69 11.93 -13.19 -16.25
N ALA A 70 12.36 -13.69 -15.09
CA ALA A 70 13.65 -14.36 -14.94
C ALA A 70 13.68 -15.75 -15.57
N VAL A 71 12.54 -16.41 -15.72
CA VAL A 71 12.43 -17.75 -16.30
C VAL A 71 12.53 -17.72 -17.82
N VAL A 72 12.26 -16.60 -18.45
CA VAL A 72 12.34 -16.43 -19.88
C VAL A 72 13.78 -16.22 -20.33
#